data_df9d6968f153e474df99b3fd48f5a375
#
_entry.id   df9d6968f153e474df99b3fd48f5a375
#
_cell.length_a   1.000
_cell.length_b   1.000
_cell.length_c   1.000
_cell.angle_alpha   90.00
_cell.angle_beta   90.00
_cell.angle_gamma   90.00
#
_symmetry.space_group_name_H-M   'P 1'
#
loop_
_entity.id
_entity.type
_entity.pdbx_description
1 polymer ?
#
loop_
_entity_poly.entity_id
_entity_poly.type
_entity_poly.pdbx_seq_one_letter_code
_entity_poly.pdbx_strand_id
1 'polypeptide(L)'
;MRSTARRRDSAGSMAVEMVLLTPVLLMFTLLVVAGGRYVGVRGDIEAAARDAARAASLERDLGAATAAAADAATVSLDRSTQCGTPRIGGDFIAGGLVTVRLDCSVPYDGLGLIGLGGSVGVSASGSAPLDTYRRTG
;
A
#
# COMPACT_ATOMS: atom_id res chain seq x y z
N MET A 1 4.57 34.33 58.62
CA MET A 1 3.47 33.49 58.15
C MET A 1 2.97 34.00 56.77
N ARG A 2 3.60 33.64 55.71
CA ARG A 2 3.10 33.90 54.33
C ARG A 2 3.92 33.07 53.35
N SER A 3 3.27 32.22 52.55
CA SER A 3 3.79 31.55 51.34
C SER A 3 3.72 30.02 51.34
N THR A 4 2.57 29.45 51.56
CA THR A 4 2.37 28.02 51.22
C THR A 4 1.14 27.76 50.35
N ALA A 5 0.36 28.78 49.99
CA ALA A 5 -0.87 28.60 49.21
C ALA A 5 -0.65 28.58 47.69
N ARG A 6 0.48 29.09 47.16
CA ARG A 6 0.70 29.28 45.72
C ARG A 6 1.26 28.08 44.95
N ARG A 7 1.70 27.02 45.66
CA ARG A 7 2.24 25.80 45.00
C ARG A 7 1.21 24.74 44.67
N ARG A 8 0.01 24.84 45.23
CA ARG A 8 -1.05 23.84 44.95
C ARG A 8 -1.81 24.06 43.68
N ASP A 9 -1.93 25.30 43.21
CA ASP A 9 -2.70 25.63 41.99
C ASP A 9 -1.97 25.21 40.69
N SER A 10 -0.63 25.26 40.68
CA SER A 10 0.16 24.85 39.51
C SER A 10 0.24 23.32 39.31
N ALA A 11 0.13 22.54 40.38
CA ALA A 11 0.12 21.08 40.30
C ALA A 11 -1.20 20.54 39.73
N GLY A 12 -2.31 21.19 40.06
CA GLY A 12 -3.63 20.83 39.47
C GLY A 12 -3.76 21.18 37.98
N SER A 13 -3.18 22.30 37.56
CA SER A 13 -3.17 22.74 36.18
C SER A 13 -2.37 21.77 35.26
N MET A 14 -1.19 21.33 35.71
CA MET A 14 -0.38 20.34 34.96
C MET A 14 -1.09 18.97 34.80
N ALA A 15 -1.81 18.52 35.82
CA ALA A 15 -2.53 17.25 35.76
C ALA A 15 -3.68 17.31 34.75
N VAL A 16 -4.42 18.42 34.73
CA VAL A 16 -5.52 18.63 33.75
C VAL A 16 -4.97 18.74 32.32
N GLU A 17 -3.86 19.42 32.13
CA GLU A 17 -3.21 19.56 30.82
C GLU A 17 -2.74 18.19 30.27
N MET A 18 -2.16 17.33 31.11
CA MET A 18 -1.75 15.98 30.74
C MET A 18 -2.94 15.10 30.38
N VAL A 19 -4.04 15.19 31.08
CA VAL A 19 -5.26 14.42 30.81
C VAL A 19 -5.87 14.81 29.45
N LEU A 20 -5.80 16.08 29.08
CA LEU A 20 -6.31 16.57 27.81
C LEU A 20 -5.36 16.30 26.64
N LEU A 21 -4.04 16.40 26.86
CA LEU A 21 -3.02 16.17 25.82
C LEU A 21 -2.85 14.69 25.47
N THR A 22 -2.98 13.79 26.45
CA THR A 22 -2.77 12.36 26.23
C THR A 22 -3.66 11.79 25.12
N PRO A 23 -4.99 11.98 25.09
CA PRO A 23 -5.82 11.47 24.01
C PRO A 23 -5.50 12.10 22.65
N VAL A 24 -5.10 13.37 22.61
CA VAL A 24 -4.71 14.05 21.37
C VAL A 24 -3.43 13.46 20.81
N LEU A 25 -2.42 13.23 21.67
CA LEU A 25 -1.16 12.59 21.27
C LEU A 25 -1.37 11.15 20.79
N LEU A 26 -2.23 10.39 21.47
CA LEU A 26 -2.59 9.03 21.03
C LEU A 26 -3.26 9.05 19.67
N MET A 27 -4.22 9.94 19.45
CA MET A 27 -4.92 10.06 18.17
C MET A 27 -3.96 10.46 17.05
N PHE A 28 -3.05 11.39 17.30
CA PHE A 28 -2.02 11.78 16.34
C PHE A 28 -1.06 10.63 16.03
N THR A 29 -0.63 9.88 17.03
CA THR A 29 0.25 8.72 16.84
C THR A 29 -0.44 7.65 16.00
N LEU A 30 -1.70 7.35 16.28
CA LEU A 30 -2.48 6.39 15.47
C LEU A 30 -2.64 6.86 14.02
N LEU A 31 -2.84 8.16 13.80
CA LEU A 31 -2.93 8.73 12.46
C LEU A 31 -1.61 8.55 11.68
N VAL A 32 -0.47 8.82 12.32
CA VAL A 32 0.85 8.65 11.71
C VAL A 32 1.13 7.19 11.37
N VAL A 33 0.81 6.27 12.29
CA VAL A 33 0.97 4.82 12.05
C VAL A 33 0.07 4.34 10.90
N ALA A 34 -1.18 4.77 10.87
CA ALA A 34 -2.11 4.41 9.80
C ALA A 34 -1.65 4.95 8.43
N GLY A 35 -1.17 6.20 8.40
CA GLY A 35 -0.62 6.81 7.19
C GLY A 35 0.64 6.09 6.69
N GLY A 36 1.54 5.75 7.59
CA GLY A 36 2.76 4.99 7.28
C GLY A 36 2.45 3.61 6.71
N ARG A 37 1.47 2.91 7.28
CA ARG A 37 1.03 1.61 6.78
C ARG A 37 0.41 1.70 5.38
N TYR A 38 -0.39 2.72 5.12
CA TYR A 38 -0.98 2.96 3.80
C TYR A 38 0.08 3.17 2.71
N VAL A 39 1.09 4.00 3.00
CA VAL A 39 2.21 4.27 2.07
C VAL A 39 3.02 2.99 1.81
N GLY A 40 3.27 2.18 2.86
CA GLY A 40 3.96 0.89 2.73
C GLY A 40 3.23 -0.05 1.78
N VAL A 41 1.95 -0.31 2.03
CA VAL A 41 1.13 -1.20 1.18
C VAL A 41 1.06 -0.71 -0.27
N ARG A 42 0.93 0.59 -0.48
CA ARG A 42 0.96 1.15 -1.83
C ARG A 42 2.30 0.89 -2.54
N GLY A 43 3.41 1.05 -1.81
CA GLY A 43 4.76 0.74 -2.32
C GLY A 43 4.90 -0.72 -2.73
N ASP A 44 4.36 -1.65 -1.94
CA ASP A 44 4.39 -3.09 -2.23
C ASP A 44 3.59 -3.43 -3.50
N ILE A 45 2.40 -2.83 -3.68
CA ILE A 45 1.58 -3.02 -4.88
C ILE A 45 2.27 -2.42 -6.13
N GLU A 46 2.93 -1.27 -6.00
CA GLU A 46 3.73 -0.68 -7.09
C GLU A 46 4.93 -1.55 -7.45
N ALA A 47 5.60 -2.16 -6.47
CA ALA A 47 6.68 -3.12 -6.70
C ALA A 47 6.16 -4.37 -7.41
N ALA A 48 5.06 -4.95 -6.92
CA ALA A 48 4.41 -6.11 -7.54
C ALA A 48 3.99 -5.84 -8.99
N ALA A 49 3.48 -4.64 -9.30
CA ALA A 49 3.13 -4.27 -10.68
C ALA A 49 4.36 -4.20 -11.60
N ARG A 50 5.51 -3.74 -11.10
CA ARG A 50 6.77 -3.75 -11.87
C ARG A 50 7.28 -5.17 -12.10
N ASP A 51 7.24 -6.01 -11.08
CA ASP A 51 7.64 -7.42 -11.20
C ASP A 51 6.72 -8.19 -12.15
N ALA A 52 5.41 -7.95 -12.08
CA ALA A 52 4.43 -8.50 -13.00
C ALA A 52 4.69 -8.05 -14.45
N ALA A 53 5.00 -6.78 -14.68
CA ALA A 53 5.34 -6.28 -16.01
C ALA A 53 6.63 -6.92 -16.56
N ARG A 54 7.61 -7.11 -15.69
CA ARG A 54 8.85 -7.80 -16.07
C ARG A 54 8.59 -9.27 -16.40
N ALA A 55 7.82 -9.98 -15.60
CA ALA A 55 7.44 -11.37 -15.89
C ALA A 55 6.67 -11.48 -17.21
N ALA A 56 5.68 -10.60 -17.43
CA ALA A 56 4.91 -10.54 -18.68
C ALA A 56 5.80 -10.26 -19.91
N SER A 57 6.85 -9.45 -19.76
CA SER A 57 7.76 -9.11 -20.87
C SER A 57 8.61 -10.29 -21.36
N LEU A 58 8.75 -11.34 -20.58
CA LEU A 58 9.50 -12.54 -20.93
C LEU A 58 8.66 -13.55 -21.73
N GLU A 59 7.34 -13.44 -21.69
CA GLU A 59 6.43 -14.36 -22.33
C GLU A 59 6.19 -14.01 -23.80
N ARG A 60 5.85 -15.01 -24.62
CA ARG A 60 5.73 -14.86 -26.07
C ARG A 60 4.32 -14.56 -26.55
N ASP A 61 3.32 -14.95 -25.78
CA ASP A 61 1.91 -14.70 -26.07
C ASP A 61 1.22 -13.98 -24.89
N LEU A 62 0.11 -13.34 -25.19
CA LEU A 62 -0.62 -12.52 -24.24
C LEU A 62 -1.24 -13.35 -23.10
N GLY A 63 -1.64 -14.59 -23.36
CA GLY A 63 -2.22 -15.48 -22.35
C GLY A 63 -1.18 -15.90 -21.33
N ALA A 64 0.00 -16.36 -21.79
CA ALA A 64 1.13 -16.70 -20.94
C ALA A 64 1.63 -15.47 -20.18
N ALA A 65 1.69 -14.30 -20.81
CA ALA A 65 2.06 -13.05 -20.17
C ALA A 65 1.11 -12.66 -19.02
N THR A 66 -0.20 -12.87 -19.21
CA THR A 66 -1.19 -12.60 -18.15
C THR A 66 -1.03 -13.57 -16.99
N ALA A 67 -0.80 -14.85 -17.24
CA ALA A 67 -0.56 -15.85 -16.21
C ALA A 67 0.73 -15.55 -15.43
N ALA A 68 1.83 -15.28 -16.12
CA ALA A 68 3.11 -14.94 -15.51
C ALA A 68 3.03 -13.65 -14.66
N ALA A 69 2.29 -12.65 -15.12
CA ALA A 69 2.05 -11.42 -14.38
C ALA A 69 1.24 -11.68 -13.09
N ALA A 70 0.23 -12.55 -13.15
CA ALA A 70 -0.57 -12.92 -11.98
C ALA A 70 0.27 -13.68 -10.95
N ASP A 71 1.06 -14.64 -11.38
CA ASP A 71 1.94 -15.40 -10.50
C ASP A 71 2.99 -14.51 -9.83
N ALA A 72 3.64 -13.63 -10.57
CA ALA A 72 4.61 -12.67 -10.04
C ALA A 72 3.98 -11.72 -9.02
N ALA A 73 2.77 -11.22 -9.28
CA ALA A 73 2.05 -10.35 -8.36
C ALA A 73 1.70 -11.07 -7.05
N THR A 74 1.27 -12.34 -7.11
CA THR A 74 0.91 -13.11 -5.90
C THR A 74 2.10 -13.44 -5.01
N VAL A 75 3.29 -13.61 -5.58
CA VAL A 75 4.54 -13.84 -4.83
C VAL A 75 5.01 -12.58 -4.11
N SER A 76 4.82 -11.41 -4.74
CA SER A 76 5.32 -10.14 -4.23
C SER A 76 4.38 -9.48 -3.20
N LEU A 77 3.13 -9.93 -3.11
CA LEU A 77 2.11 -9.33 -2.23
C LEU A 77 1.84 -10.17 -0.99
N ASP A 78 1.48 -9.50 0.10
CA ASP A 78 1.02 -10.17 1.32
C ASP A 78 -0.34 -10.87 1.05
N ARG A 79 -0.56 -12.00 1.72
CA ARG A 79 -1.79 -12.82 1.60
C ARG A 79 -3.08 -12.08 1.95
N SER A 80 -2.99 -11.00 2.72
CA SER A 80 -4.13 -10.14 3.06
C SER A 80 -4.54 -9.22 1.91
N THR A 81 -3.66 -8.97 0.93
CA THR A 81 -3.93 -8.13 -0.23
C THR A 81 -4.55 -8.96 -1.34
N GLN A 82 -5.78 -8.65 -1.71
CA GLN A 82 -6.48 -9.33 -2.78
C GLN A 82 -6.43 -8.47 -4.05
N CYS A 83 -5.81 -8.99 -5.10
CA CYS A 83 -5.76 -8.34 -6.39
C CYS A 83 -6.63 -9.06 -7.41
N GLY A 84 -7.27 -8.30 -8.31
CA GLY A 84 -7.95 -8.84 -9.47
C GLY A 84 -6.96 -9.34 -10.52
N THR A 85 -7.48 -9.91 -11.60
CA THR A 85 -6.68 -10.34 -12.75
C THR A 85 -5.89 -9.16 -13.31
N PRO A 86 -4.55 -9.29 -13.50
CA PRO A 86 -3.72 -8.25 -14.10
C PRO A 86 -4.24 -7.82 -15.46
N ARG A 87 -4.29 -6.53 -15.70
CA ARG A 87 -4.63 -5.99 -17.01
C ARG A 87 -3.36 -5.65 -17.76
N ILE A 88 -3.17 -6.31 -18.89
CA ILE A 88 -2.03 -6.04 -19.79
C ILE A 88 -2.45 -5.02 -20.82
N GLY A 89 -1.63 -3.99 -20.98
CA GLY A 89 -1.75 -2.94 -21.98
C GLY A 89 -0.41 -2.67 -22.65
N GLY A 90 -0.41 -1.73 -23.60
CA GLY A 90 0.77 -1.38 -24.37
C GLY A 90 0.89 -2.18 -25.67
N ASP A 91 1.99 -1.98 -26.38
CA ASP A 91 2.26 -2.63 -27.66
C ASP A 91 3.03 -3.94 -27.44
N PHE A 92 2.33 -5.07 -27.49
CA PHE A 92 2.92 -6.39 -27.31
C PHE A 92 3.64 -6.88 -28.58
N ILE A 93 4.55 -6.05 -29.08
CA ILE A 93 5.39 -6.29 -30.26
C ILE A 93 6.86 -6.20 -29.90
N ALA A 94 7.75 -6.74 -30.75
CA ALA A 94 9.20 -6.65 -30.56
C ALA A 94 9.63 -5.18 -30.47
N GLY A 95 10.38 -4.83 -29.41
CA GLY A 95 10.79 -3.46 -29.11
C GLY A 95 9.70 -2.54 -28.53
N GLY A 96 8.49 -3.07 -28.32
CA GLY A 96 7.39 -2.34 -27.68
C GLY A 96 7.52 -2.24 -26.15
N LEU A 97 6.49 -1.71 -25.52
CA LEU A 97 6.38 -1.57 -24.07
C LEU A 97 5.14 -2.31 -23.57
N VAL A 98 5.32 -3.26 -22.66
CA VAL A 98 4.21 -3.88 -21.95
C VAL A 98 3.94 -3.14 -20.66
N THR A 99 2.68 -2.84 -20.39
CA THR A 99 2.23 -2.22 -19.13
C THR A 99 1.27 -3.18 -18.44
N VAL A 100 1.53 -3.47 -17.17
CA VAL A 100 0.65 -4.28 -16.33
C VAL A 100 0.03 -3.39 -15.27
N ARG A 101 -1.29 -3.41 -15.17
CA ARG A 101 -2.05 -2.73 -14.13
C ARG A 101 -2.63 -3.75 -13.16
N LEU A 102 -2.40 -3.51 -11.88
CA LEU A 102 -2.99 -4.26 -10.78
C LEU A 102 -4.03 -3.39 -10.07
N ASP A 103 -5.22 -3.95 -9.85
CA ASP A 103 -6.26 -3.35 -9.02
C ASP A 103 -6.45 -4.25 -7.80
N CYS A 104 -6.05 -3.76 -6.62
CA CYS A 104 -6.00 -4.55 -5.39
C CYS A 104 -6.91 -3.96 -4.33
N SER A 105 -7.43 -4.83 -3.46
CA SER A 105 -8.23 -4.48 -2.28
C SER A 105 -7.46 -4.85 -1.02
N VAL A 106 -7.27 -3.89 -0.14
CA VAL A 106 -6.53 -4.04 1.12
C VAL A 106 -7.50 -3.87 2.28
N PRO A 107 -7.68 -4.88 3.15
CA PRO A 107 -8.57 -4.78 4.30
C PRO A 107 -7.99 -3.87 5.38
N TYR A 108 -8.88 -3.16 6.10
CA TYR A 108 -8.54 -2.33 7.25
C TYR A 108 -8.51 -3.15 8.54
N ASP A 109 -7.58 -4.09 8.70
CA ASP A 109 -7.52 -4.93 9.90
C ASP A 109 -7.06 -4.18 11.17
N GLY A 110 -6.54 -2.96 11.03
CA GLY A 110 -6.05 -2.17 12.15
C GLY A 110 -7.07 -1.24 12.82
N LEU A 111 -8.23 -1.01 12.21
CA LEU A 111 -9.29 -0.13 12.71
C LEU A 111 -10.54 -0.89 13.19
N GLY A 112 -10.49 -2.22 13.20
CA GLY A 112 -11.57 -3.08 13.68
C GLY A 112 -11.94 -2.87 15.15
N LEU A 113 -11.02 -2.30 15.96
CA LEU A 113 -11.27 -1.93 17.34
C LEU A 113 -12.32 -0.81 17.50
N ILE A 114 -12.59 -0.03 16.45
CA ILE A 114 -13.59 1.05 16.43
C ILE A 114 -14.77 0.73 15.51
N GLY A 115 -14.96 -0.55 15.14
CA GLY A 115 -16.12 -1.00 14.35
C GLY A 115 -16.12 -0.55 12.88
N LEU A 116 -15.04 0.02 12.38
CA LEU A 116 -14.86 0.38 10.98
C LEU A 116 -14.19 -0.79 10.23
N GLY A 117 -15.00 -1.78 9.88
CA GLY A 117 -14.60 -2.82 8.92
C GLY A 117 -14.77 -2.31 7.49
N GLY A 118 -13.78 -2.59 6.63
CA GLY A 118 -13.83 -2.22 5.23
C GLY A 118 -12.53 -2.53 4.51
N SER A 119 -12.50 -2.26 3.23
CA SER A 119 -11.32 -2.37 2.40
C SER A 119 -11.11 -1.12 1.56
N VAL A 120 -9.86 -0.79 1.25
CA VAL A 120 -9.52 0.28 0.33
C VAL A 120 -9.01 -0.32 -0.98
N GLY A 121 -9.51 0.21 -2.09
CA GLY A 121 -8.97 -0.10 -3.41
C GLY A 121 -7.70 0.69 -3.68
N VAL A 122 -6.63 -0.01 -4.04
CA VAL A 122 -5.36 0.58 -4.46
C VAL A 122 -5.00 0.03 -5.83
N SER A 123 -4.74 0.91 -6.80
CA SER A 123 -4.29 0.50 -8.13
C SER A 123 -2.86 0.97 -8.38
N ALA A 124 -2.09 0.12 -9.03
CA ALA A 124 -0.75 0.44 -9.49
C ALA A 124 -0.49 -0.10 -10.88
N SER A 125 0.46 0.50 -11.59
CA SER A 125 0.90 0.04 -12.90
C SER A 125 2.41 -0.01 -12.98
N GLY A 126 2.93 -1.08 -13.60
CA GLY A 126 4.32 -1.24 -13.94
C GLY A 126 4.49 -1.39 -15.44
N SER A 127 5.63 -0.99 -15.99
CA SER A 127 5.93 -1.15 -17.40
C SER A 127 7.30 -1.77 -17.60
N ALA A 128 7.42 -2.62 -18.60
CA ALA A 128 8.69 -3.24 -18.98
C ALA A 128 8.86 -3.22 -20.50
N PRO A 129 10.10 -2.99 -21.02
CA PRO A 129 10.36 -3.07 -22.45
C PRO A 129 10.36 -4.53 -22.91
N LEU A 130 9.85 -4.75 -24.12
CA LEU A 130 9.92 -6.02 -24.81
C LEU A 130 11.21 -6.09 -25.63
N ASP A 131 11.85 -7.26 -25.64
CA ASP A 131 13.08 -7.47 -26.40
C ASP A 131 12.85 -7.22 -27.90
N THR A 132 13.77 -6.46 -28.51
CA THR A 132 13.76 -6.15 -29.96
C THR A 132 14.06 -7.36 -30.83
N TYR A 133 14.78 -8.36 -30.30
CA TYR A 133 15.11 -9.59 -31.03
C TYR A 133 14.08 -10.71 -30.85
N ARG A 134 12.99 -10.43 -30.17
CA ARG A 134 11.93 -11.37 -29.92
C ARG A 134 11.21 -11.74 -31.21
N ARG A 135 11.18 -13.03 -31.57
CA ARG A 135 10.27 -13.55 -32.58
C ARG A 135 8.87 -13.64 -31.98
N THR A 136 8.03 -12.68 -32.30
CA THR A 136 6.58 -12.81 -32.17
C THR A 136 6.10 -13.71 -33.27
N GLY A 137 5.87 -14.97 -32.95
CA GLY A 137 5.27 -15.92 -33.87
C GLY A 137 3.81 -16.01 -33.58
#